data_3cac309faa40ed7641059a2f2f682cff
#
_entry.id   3cac309faa40ed7641059a2f2f682cff
#
_cell.length_a   1.000
_cell.length_b   1.000
_cell.length_c   1.000
_cell.angle_alpha   90.00
_cell.angle_beta   90.00
_cell.angle_gamma   90.00
#
_symmetry.space_group_name_H-M   'P 1'
#
loop_
_entity.id
_entity.type
_entity.pdbx_description
1 polymer ?
#
loop_
_entity_poly.entity_id
_entity_poly.type
_entity_poly.pdbx_seq_one_letter_code
_entity_poly.pdbx_strand_id
1 'polypeptide(L)'
;PTALTSDDLGRREIFVRKSSSYWDSLETFNEERKKAGKPEAVLVPAPEQLEDEDLLEMLNAGLIKMVVVDSHKAAFWKQIFPKLVIHGDVALRTGGQIAWAIRKGSPKLKAELDAFIKTHGENSAFGKTVLRKYLKDTRYVKDAASDAEMRKFRSLVGLFRKYGDKYGMDWMLMAAQGYQE
;
A
#
# COMPACT_ATOMS: atom_id res chain seq x y z
N PRO A 1 3.63 23.81 -1.47
CA PRO A 1 3.23 22.95 -0.36
C PRO A 1 4.09 23.30 0.84
N THR A 2 3.47 23.76 1.92
CA THR A 2 4.15 24.04 3.19
C THR A 2 4.73 22.74 3.71
N ALA A 3 5.99 22.76 4.11
CA ALA A 3 6.60 21.60 4.77
C ALA A 3 5.75 21.22 5.98
N LEU A 4 5.32 19.96 6.05
CA LEU A 4 4.57 19.43 7.17
C LEU A 4 5.56 19.07 8.28
N THR A 5 5.24 19.44 9.52
CA THR A 5 5.99 19.03 10.69
C THR A 5 5.19 18.00 11.50
N SER A 6 5.83 17.30 12.43
CA SER A 6 5.12 16.39 13.34
C SER A 6 4.05 17.11 14.17
N ASP A 7 4.22 18.39 14.43
CA ASP A 7 3.23 19.21 15.16
C ASP A 7 1.97 19.46 14.34
N ASP A 8 2.09 19.53 13.02
CA ASP A 8 0.95 19.70 12.11
C ASP A 8 0.04 18.46 12.02
N LEU A 9 0.47 17.29 12.53
CA LEU A 9 -0.38 16.10 12.61
C LEU A 9 -1.43 16.21 13.72
N GLY A 10 -1.22 17.06 14.71
CA GLY A 10 -2.19 17.27 15.78
C GLY A 10 -3.56 17.70 15.25
N ARG A 11 -4.63 17.06 15.73
CA ARG A 11 -6.03 17.26 15.33
C ARG A 11 -6.36 16.89 13.86
N ARG A 12 -5.40 16.35 13.10
CA ARG A 12 -5.68 15.88 11.73
C ARG A 12 -6.18 14.46 11.74
N GLU A 13 -7.14 14.17 10.87
CA GLU A 13 -7.65 12.83 10.62
C GLU A 13 -6.64 12.06 9.78
N ILE A 14 -6.22 10.91 10.28
CA ILE A 14 -5.31 9.98 9.60
C ILE A 14 -6.05 8.67 9.44
N PHE A 15 -6.28 8.27 8.20
CA PHE A 15 -6.93 7.00 7.87
C PHE A 15 -5.91 5.87 7.93
N VAL A 16 -6.23 4.82 8.68
CA VAL A 16 -5.29 3.72 8.95
C VAL A 16 -6.05 2.46 9.37
N ARG A 17 -5.61 1.29 8.91
CA ARG A 17 -6.16 0.01 9.36
C ARG A 17 -5.69 -0.30 10.78
N LYS A 18 -6.59 -0.79 11.64
CA LYS A 18 -6.25 -1.14 13.02
C LYS A 18 -5.26 -2.30 13.13
N SER A 19 -5.30 -3.24 12.18
CA SER A 19 -4.39 -4.40 12.14
C SER A 19 -2.98 -4.06 11.65
N SER A 20 -2.75 -2.84 11.15
CA SER A 20 -1.46 -2.44 10.61
C SER A 20 -0.48 -1.97 11.68
N SER A 21 0.81 -2.19 11.47
CA SER A 21 1.87 -1.63 12.34
C SER A 21 1.93 -0.10 12.32
N TYR A 22 1.25 0.53 11.36
CA TYR A 22 1.11 1.99 11.32
C TYR A 22 0.18 2.49 12.42
N TRP A 23 -0.85 1.71 12.77
CA TRP A 23 -1.74 2.01 13.89
C TRP A 23 -0.96 2.09 15.20
N ASP A 24 -0.17 1.06 15.53
CA ASP A 24 0.67 1.03 16.73
C ASP A 24 1.65 2.21 16.77
N SER A 25 2.22 2.57 15.62
CA SER A 25 3.13 3.71 15.51
C SER A 25 2.44 5.04 15.77
N LEU A 26 1.19 5.19 15.32
CA LEU A 26 0.37 6.38 15.55
C LEU A 26 -0.13 6.46 17.00
N GLU A 27 -0.48 5.33 17.62
CA GLU A 27 -0.81 5.30 19.05
C GLU A 27 0.39 5.74 19.90
N THR A 28 1.58 5.20 19.62
CA THR A 28 2.83 5.61 20.30
C THR A 28 3.08 7.11 20.11
N PHE A 29 2.93 7.62 18.90
CA PHE A 29 3.04 9.05 18.60
C PHE A 29 2.05 9.89 19.41
N ASN A 30 0.79 9.47 19.49
CA ASN A 30 -0.24 10.16 20.27
C ASN A 30 0.04 10.14 21.77
N GLU A 31 0.54 9.02 22.32
CA GLU A 31 0.95 8.94 23.72
C GLU A 31 2.08 9.93 24.06
N GLU A 32 3.07 10.05 23.17
CA GLU A 32 4.16 11.02 23.35
C GLU A 32 3.63 12.45 23.30
N ARG A 33 2.72 12.76 22.38
CA ARG A 33 2.08 14.09 22.30
C ARG A 33 1.28 14.41 23.55
N LYS A 34 0.50 13.46 24.04
CA LYS A 34 -0.28 13.61 25.27
C LYS A 34 0.62 13.89 26.47
N LYS A 35 1.72 13.16 26.61
CA LYS A 35 2.73 13.42 27.67
C LYS A 35 3.35 14.82 27.56
N ALA A 36 3.50 15.33 26.34
CA ALA A 36 4.02 16.66 26.06
C ALA A 36 2.97 17.78 26.11
N GLY A 37 1.70 17.48 26.45
CA GLY A 37 0.60 18.44 26.44
C GLY A 37 0.24 18.97 25.06
N LYS A 38 0.59 18.24 23.99
CA LYS A 38 0.32 18.62 22.59
C LYS A 38 -0.95 17.89 22.08
N PRO A 39 -1.66 18.50 21.11
CA PRO A 39 -2.84 17.86 20.54
C PRO A 39 -2.50 16.57 19.81
N GLU A 40 -3.28 15.54 20.05
CA GLU A 40 -3.17 14.21 19.42
C GLU A 40 -3.69 14.25 17.97
N ALA A 41 -3.20 13.34 17.12
CA ALA A 41 -3.80 13.07 15.81
C ALA A 41 -5.10 12.28 15.97
N VAL A 42 -6.06 12.47 15.09
CA VAL A 42 -7.33 11.74 15.08
C VAL A 42 -7.16 10.50 14.20
N LEU A 43 -7.12 9.31 14.81
CA LEU A 43 -7.02 8.06 14.09
C LEU A 43 -8.40 7.62 13.60
N VAL A 44 -8.57 7.55 12.29
CA VAL A 44 -9.81 7.10 11.65
C VAL A 44 -9.60 5.68 11.15
N PRO A 45 -10.30 4.67 11.75
CA PRO A 45 -10.18 3.31 11.31
C PRO A 45 -10.63 3.13 9.86
N ALA A 46 -9.72 2.68 9.00
CA ALA A 46 -10.08 2.23 7.66
C ALA A 46 -10.61 0.78 7.71
N PRO A 47 -11.51 0.40 6.80
CA PRO A 47 -11.94 -0.98 6.65
C PRO A 47 -10.73 -1.91 6.43
N GLU A 48 -10.73 -3.07 7.12
CA GLU A 48 -9.60 -4.02 7.07
C GLU A 48 -9.41 -4.68 5.70
N GLN A 49 -10.42 -4.62 4.84
CA GLN A 49 -10.38 -5.14 3.47
C GLN A 49 -9.61 -4.22 2.50
N LEU A 50 -9.40 -2.95 2.88
CA LEU A 50 -8.64 -2.01 2.05
C LEU A 50 -7.14 -2.22 2.29
N GLU A 51 -6.38 -2.30 1.21
CA GLU A 51 -4.93 -2.32 1.27
C GLU A 51 -4.34 -0.89 1.22
N ASP A 52 -3.04 -0.77 1.39
CA ASP A 52 -2.38 0.54 1.42
C ASP A 52 -2.56 1.30 0.10
N GLU A 53 -2.56 0.59 -1.02
CA GLU A 53 -2.81 1.15 -2.35
C GLU A 53 -4.22 1.71 -2.51
N ASP A 54 -5.24 1.05 -1.95
CA ASP A 54 -6.61 1.54 -1.99
C ASP A 54 -6.73 2.86 -1.23
N LEU A 55 -6.09 2.96 -0.06
CA LEU A 55 -6.04 4.20 0.72
C LEU A 55 -5.30 5.32 -0.02
N LEU A 56 -4.22 5.00 -0.73
CA LEU A 56 -3.48 5.96 -1.56
C LEU A 56 -4.30 6.41 -2.77
N GLU A 57 -5.10 5.53 -3.37
CA GLU A 57 -6.02 5.88 -4.44
C GLU A 57 -7.15 6.80 -3.93
N MET A 58 -7.74 6.49 -2.78
CA MET A 58 -8.74 7.35 -2.13
C MET A 58 -8.16 8.73 -1.81
N LEU A 59 -6.91 8.81 -1.35
CA LEU A 59 -6.20 10.06 -1.13
C LEU A 59 -6.01 10.84 -2.44
N ASN A 60 -5.58 10.16 -3.51
CA ASN A 60 -5.44 10.77 -4.84
C ASN A 60 -6.78 11.27 -5.41
N ALA A 61 -7.87 10.57 -5.12
CA ALA A 61 -9.23 10.98 -5.48
C ALA A 61 -9.77 12.14 -4.63
N GLY A 62 -9.10 12.46 -3.50
CA GLY A 62 -9.52 13.51 -2.56
C GLY A 62 -10.63 13.10 -1.60
N LEU A 63 -10.90 11.79 -1.49
CA LEU A 63 -11.91 11.23 -0.57
C LEU A 63 -11.43 11.25 0.89
N ILE A 64 -10.13 11.08 1.08
CA ILE A 64 -9.46 11.19 2.37
C ILE A 64 -8.30 12.17 2.26
N LYS A 65 -7.80 12.68 3.39
CA LYS A 65 -6.81 13.77 3.38
C LYS A 65 -5.41 13.33 3.78
N MET A 66 -5.29 12.27 4.56
CA MET A 66 -4.00 11.82 5.09
C MET A 66 -4.02 10.32 5.37
N VAL A 67 -2.93 9.66 5.00
CA VAL A 67 -2.64 8.26 5.30
C VAL A 67 -1.18 8.12 5.73
N VAL A 68 -0.85 7.05 6.41
CA VAL A 68 0.51 6.66 6.74
C VAL A 68 0.81 5.33 6.07
N VAL A 69 1.89 5.28 5.33
CA VAL A 69 2.37 4.07 4.65
C VAL A 69 3.89 4.05 4.64
N ASP A 70 4.49 2.92 4.37
CA ASP A 70 5.94 2.80 4.19
C ASP A 70 6.45 3.69 3.06
N SER A 71 7.61 4.31 3.25
CA SER A 71 8.20 5.27 2.31
C SER A 71 8.40 4.69 0.90
N HIS A 72 8.76 3.41 0.79
CA HIS A 72 8.94 2.75 -0.51
C HIS A 72 7.61 2.56 -1.25
N LYS A 73 6.51 2.26 -0.54
CA LYS A 73 5.16 2.19 -1.12
C LYS A 73 4.71 3.57 -1.58
N ALA A 74 4.86 4.59 -0.73
CA ALA A 74 4.53 5.97 -1.10
C ALA A 74 5.31 6.42 -2.36
N ALA A 75 6.60 6.14 -2.43
CA ALA A 75 7.44 6.49 -3.58
C ALA A 75 7.02 5.77 -4.87
N PHE A 76 6.62 4.50 -4.78
CA PHE A 76 6.11 3.75 -5.92
C PHE A 76 4.79 4.33 -6.44
N TRP A 77 3.78 4.45 -5.56
CA TRP A 77 2.45 4.90 -5.93
C TRP A 77 2.39 6.38 -6.33
N LYS A 78 3.32 7.21 -5.85
CA LYS A 78 3.46 8.59 -6.32
C LYS A 78 3.69 8.69 -7.84
N GLN A 79 4.31 7.68 -8.44
CA GLN A 79 4.53 7.63 -9.89
C GLN A 79 3.23 7.37 -10.67
N ILE A 80 2.23 6.82 -10.01
CA ILE A 80 0.93 6.44 -10.56
C ILE A 80 -0.13 7.48 -10.18
N PHE A 81 -0.14 7.92 -8.95
CA PHE A 81 -1.09 8.88 -8.36
C PHE A 81 -0.47 10.27 -8.26
N PRO A 82 -0.67 11.15 -9.26
CA PRO A 82 0.08 12.42 -9.35
C PRO A 82 -0.28 13.43 -8.27
N LYS A 83 -1.46 13.34 -7.65
CA LYS A 83 -1.91 14.28 -6.62
C LYS A 83 -1.34 13.98 -5.23
N LEU A 84 -0.71 12.81 -5.03
CA LEU A 84 -0.09 12.48 -3.75
C LEU A 84 1.03 13.47 -3.44
N VAL A 85 1.11 13.90 -2.19
CA VAL A 85 2.24 14.66 -1.64
C VAL A 85 2.85 13.82 -0.53
N ILE A 86 4.14 13.53 -0.64
CA ILE A 86 4.88 12.74 0.35
C ILE A 86 5.61 13.71 1.29
N HIS A 87 5.37 13.56 2.58
CA HIS A 87 6.05 14.33 3.64
C HIS A 87 7.11 13.46 4.32
N GLY A 88 8.22 13.21 3.62
CA GLY A 88 9.29 12.32 4.08
C GLY A 88 10.00 12.81 5.35
N ASP A 89 9.91 14.12 5.64
CA ASP A 89 10.49 14.73 6.85
C ASP A 89 9.67 14.40 8.12
N VAL A 90 8.44 13.90 7.96
CA VAL A 90 7.57 13.47 9.06
C VAL A 90 7.52 11.95 9.10
N ALA A 91 8.53 11.34 9.70
CA ALA A 91 8.58 9.89 9.88
C ALA A 91 8.11 9.52 11.29
N LEU A 92 7.07 8.67 11.38
CA LEU A 92 6.60 8.12 12.65
C LEU A 92 7.56 7.05 13.20
N ARG A 93 8.23 6.35 12.31
CA ARG A 93 9.21 5.31 12.63
C ARG A 93 10.30 5.28 11.56
N THR A 94 11.53 5.07 11.99
CA THR A 94 12.70 4.91 11.11
C THR A 94 13.39 3.57 11.37
N GLY A 95 14.22 3.12 10.44
CA GLY A 95 14.99 1.89 10.58
C GLY A 95 14.15 0.61 10.51
N GLY A 96 12.93 0.68 9.98
CA GLY A 96 12.09 -0.49 9.73
C GLY A 96 12.77 -1.47 8.78
N GLN A 97 12.62 -2.77 9.06
CA GLN A 97 13.15 -3.84 8.22
C GLN A 97 12.01 -4.69 7.68
N ILE A 98 12.10 -5.05 6.41
CA ILE A 98 11.21 -6.01 5.78
C ILE A 98 11.84 -7.39 5.90
N ALA A 99 11.10 -8.37 6.41
CA ALA A 99 11.60 -9.71 6.62
C ALA A 99 10.53 -10.76 6.28
N TRP A 100 10.99 -11.96 5.98
CA TRP A 100 10.10 -13.11 5.84
C TRP A 100 9.77 -13.70 7.21
N ALA A 101 8.48 -13.91 7.48
CA ALA A 101 8.03 -14.63 8.67
C ALA A 101 8.12 -16.14 8.41
N ILE A 102 8.78 -16.85 9.30
CA ILE A 102 8.88 -18.31 9.26
C ILE A 102 8.46 -18.90 10.61
N ARG A 103 8.05 -20.18 10.60
CA ARG A 103 7.69 -20.89 11.82
C ARG A 103 8.89 -21.00 12.78
N LYS A 104 8.65 -20.77 14.07
CA LYS A 104 9.65 -21.02 15.13
C LYS A 104 10.15 -22.48 15.05
N GLY A 105 11.43 -22.69 15.36
CA GLY A 105 12.02 -24.03 15.32
C GLY A 105 12.36 -24.55 13.94
N SER A 106 12.51 -23.70 12.93
CA SER A 106 12.96 -24.07 11.58
C SER A 106 14.38 -23.54 11.27
N PRO A 107 15.43 -24.01 12.03
CA PRO A 107 16.77 -23.43 11.90
C PRO A 107 17.44 -23.71 10.54
N LYS A 108 17.14 -24.86 9.93
CA LYS A 108 17.64 -25.16 8.58
C LYS A 108 17.08 -24.22 7.53
N LEU A 109 15.76 -24.00 7.54
CA LEU A 109 15.12 -23.05 6.63
C LEU A 109 15.65 -21.64 6.85
N LYS A 110 15.83 -21.21 8.12
CA LYS A 110 16.42 -19.91 8.43
C LYS A 110 17.81 -19.76 7.83
N ALA A 111 18.67 -20.77 7.98
CA ALA A 111 20.03 -20.73 7.45
C ALA A 111 20.06 -20.61 5.92
N GLU A 112 19.20 -21.34 5.21
CA GLU A 112 19.07 -21.25 3.75
C GLU A 112 18.57 -19.87 3.31
N LEU A 113 17.56 -19.32 3.98
CA LEU A 113 17.05 -17.99 3.68
C LEU A 113 18.09 -16.90 3.95
N ASP A 114 18.80 -16.98 5.07
CA ASP A 114 19.86 -16.02 5.40
C ASP A 114 20.98 -16.07 4.35
N ALA A 115 21.38 -17.27 3.90
CA ALA A 115 22.37 -17.46 2.83
C ALA A 115 21.88 -16.87 1.50
N PHE A 116 20.61 -17.10 1.14
CA PHE A 116 19.99 -16.52 -0.04
C PHE A 116 19.98 -14.99 0.02
N ILE A 117 19.51 -14.41 1.12
CA ILE A 117 19.45 -12.95 1.29
C ILE A 117 20.86 -12.32 1.20
N LYS A 118 21.86 -12.98 1.78
CA LYS A 118 23.25 -12.50 1.74
C LYS A 118 23.78 -12.36 0.31
N THR A 119 23.38 -13.27 -0.59
CA THR A 119 23.85 -13.31 -1.98
C THR A 119 22.92 -12.62 -2.97
N HIS A 120 21.60 -12.54 -2.65
CA HIS A 120 20.54 -12.04 -3.54
C HIS A 120 19.78 -10.83 -2.96
N GLY A 121 20.23 -10.27 -1.84
CA GLY A 121 19.61 -9.09 -1.22
C GLY A 121 19.66 -7.85 -2.11
N GLU A 122 19.07 -6.77 -1.65
CA GLU A 122 18.84 -5.52 -2.41
C GLU A 122 20.11 -4.93 -3.05
N ASN A 123 21.27 -5.10 -2.40
CA ASN A 123 22.54 -4.58 -2.88
C ASN A 123 23.22 -5.45 -3.95
N SER A 124 22.74 -6.67 -4.17
CA SER A 124 23.22 -7.57 -5.22
C SER A 124 22.73 -7.14 -6.61
N ALA A 125 23.38 -7.65 -7.66
CA ALA A 125 22.92 -7.43 -9.04
C ALA A 125 21.50 -7.98 -9.26
N PHE A 126 21.20 -9.15 -8.68
CA PHE A 126 19.87 -9.76 -8.70
C PHE A 126 18.84 -8.86 -8.00
N GLY A 127 19.10 -8.48 -6.73
CA GLY A 127 18.20 -7.63 -5.96
C GLY A 127 17.91 -6.29 -6.64
N LYS A 128 18.95 -5.62 -7.16
CA LYS A 128 18.80 -4.37 -7.94
C LYS A 128 17.93 -4.55 -9.19
N THR A 129 18.06 -5.68 -9.86
CA THR A 129 17.25 -5.98 -11.06
C THR A 129 15.78 -6.19 -10.69
N VAL A 130 15.51 -6.98 -9.63
CA VAL A 130 14.16 -7.23 -9.14
C VAL A 130 13.50 -5.93 -8.65
N LEU A 131 14.18 -5.16 -7.81
CA LEU A 131 13.66 -3.88 -7.31
C LEU A 131 13.36 -2.90 -8.44
N ARG A 132 14.25 -2.81 -9.45
CA ARG A 132 14.01 -1.98 -10.63
C ARG A 132 12.76 -2.43 -11.39
N LYS A 133 12.59 -3.74 -11.59
CA LYS A 133 11.43 -4.29 -12.31
C LYS A 133 10.11 -4.01 -11.59
N TYR A 134 10.06 -4.18 -10.28
CA TYR A 134 8.81 -4.12 -9.51
C TYR A 134 8.55 -2.79 -8.81
N LEU A 135 9.56 -1.97 -8.52
CA LEU A 135 9.40 -0.69 -7.83
C LEU A 135 9.65 0.55 -8.72
N LYS A 136 10.20 0.37 -9.92
CA LYS A 136 10.42 1.48 -10.86
C LYS A 136 9.63 1.37 -12.15
N ASP A 137 9.33 0.15 -12.59
CA ASP A 137 8.54 -0.07 -13.79
C ASP A 137 7.05 -0.09 -13.41
N THR A 138 6.36 0.99 -13.71
CA THR A 138 4.92 1.14 -13.42
C THR A 138 4.03 0.74 -14.59
N ARG A 139 4.59 0.25 -15.70
CA ARG A 139 3.83 -0.08 -16.92
C ARG A 139 2.73 -1.09 -16.65
N TYR A 140 3.04 -2.15 -15.88
CA TYR A 140 2.07 -3.19 -15.57
C TYR A 140 0.85 -2.69 -14.77
N VAL A 141 1.00 -1.62 -13.97
CA VAL A 141 -0.13 -1.01 -13.23
C VAL A 141 -0.87 -0.01 -14.13
N LYS A 142 -0.13 0.83 -14.86
CA LYS A 142 -0.73 1.83 -15.76
C LYS A 142 -1.45 1.19 -16.92
N ASP A 143 -0.94 0.10 -17.45
CA ASP A 143 -1.53 -0.61 -18.59
C ASP A 143 -2.87 -1.26 -18.23
N ALA A 144 -3.05 -1.71 -16.97
CA ALA A 144 -4.33 -2.27 -16.49
C ALA A 144 -5.50 -1.28 -16.59
N ALA A 145 -5.23 0.02 -16.42
CA ALA A 145 -6.23 1.09 -16.55
C ALA A 145 -6.15 1.83 -17.89
N SER A 146 -5.40 1.31 -18.88
CA SER A 146 -5.27 1.94 -20.19
C SER A 146 -6.60 1.91 -20.97
N ASP A 147 -6.78 2.85 -21.88
CA ASP A 147 -7.96 2.89 -22.76
C ASP A 147 -8.14 1.60 -23.58
N ALA A 148 -7.04 0.92 -23.90
CA ALA A 148 -7.07 -0.34 -24.64
C ALA A 148 -7.66 -1.46 -23.76
N GLU A 149 -7.17 -1.61 -22.52
CA GLU A 149 -7.70 -2.60 -21.58
C GLU A 149 -9.13 -2.28 -21.13
N MET A 150 -9.46 -1.00 -20.95
CA MET A 150 -10.83 -0.59 -20.67
C MET A 150 -11.79 -0.89 -21.84
N ARG A 151 -11.36 -0.76 -23.11
CA ARG A 151 -12.16 -1.18 -24.26
C ARG A 151 -12.35 -2.69 -24.28
N LYS A 152 -11.30 -3.46 -24.01
CA LYS A 152 -11.35 -4.92 -23.89
C LYS A 152 -12.31 -5.35 -22.78
N PHE A 153 -12.19 -4.77 -21.60
CA PHE A 153 -13.11 -5.01 -20.49
C PHE A 153 -14.58 -4.74 -20.91
N ARG A 154 -14.85 -3.56 -21.47
CA ARG A 154 -16.21 -3.20 -21.92
C ARG A 154 -16.77 -4.16 -22.96
N SER A 155 -15.95 -4.71 -23.84
CA SER A 155 -16.38 -5.70 -24.82
C SER A 155 -16.79 -7.03 -24.19
N LEU A 156 -16.24 -7.36 -23.01
CA LEU A 156 -16.53 -8.60 -22.27
C LEU A 156 -17.70 -8.46 -21.28
N VAL A 157 -18.03 -7.24 -20.84
CA VAL A 157 -19.11 -7.00 -19.85
C VAL A 157 -20.43 -7.62 -20.27
N GLY A 158 -20.78 -7.54 -21.57
CA GLY A 158 -22.00 -8.15 -22.09
C GLY A 158 -22.04 -9.68 -21.92
N LEU A 159 -20.89 -10.34 -22.07
CA LEU A 159 -20.77 -11.77 -21.85
C LEU A 159 -20.89 -12.13 -20.36
N PHE A 160 -20.18 -11.41 -19.49
CA PHE A 160 -20.26 -11.62 -18.04
C PHE A 160 -21.70 -11.44 -17.53
N ARG A 161 -22.40 -10.39 -17.94
CA ARG A 161 -23.82 -10.19 -17.60
C ARG A 161 -24.70 -11.33 -18.09
N LYS A 162 -24.62 -11.66 -19.38
CA LYS A 162 -25.43 -12.74 -19.99
C LYS A 162 -25.28 -14.06 -19.24
N TYR A 163 -24.06 -14.46 -18.91
CA TYR A 163 -23.81 -15.73 -18.24
C TYR A 163 -24.01 -15.64 -16.72
N GLY A 164 -23.76 -14.49 -16.11
CA GLY A 164 -24.14 -14.23 -14.71
C GLY A 164 -25.63 -14.41 -14.49
N ASP A 165 -26.45 -13.76 -15.31
CA ASP A 165 -27.92 -13.87 -15.27
C ASP A 165 -28.39 -15.31 -15.53
N LYS A 166 -27.77 -15.97 -16.53
CA LYS A 166 -28.14 -17.34 -16.90
C LYS A 166 -27.89 -18.36 -15.78
N TYR A 167 -26.81 -18.19 -15.03
CA TYR A 167 -26.36 -19.15 -14.01
C TYR A 167 -26.54 -18.66 -12.57
N GLY A 168 -27.18 -17.51 -12.38
CA GLY A 168 -27.41 -16.92 -11.04
C GLY A 168 -26.12 -16.52 -10.34
N MET A 169 -25.09 -16.12 -11.08
CA MET A 169 -23.80 -15.70 -10.55
C MET A 169 -23.65 -14.16 -10.62
N ASP A 170 -23.00 -13.58 -9.64
CA ASP A 170 -22.65 -12.15 -9.72
C ASP A 170 -21.66 -11.92 -10.86
N TRP A 171 -22.12 -11.22 -11.89
CA TRP A 171 -21.33 -10.94 -13.08
C TRP A 171 -20.11 -10.05 -12.80
N MET A 172 -20.17 -9.17 -11.78
CA MET A 172 -19.01 -8.35 -11.38
C MET A 172 -17.93 -9.20 -10.74
N LEU A 173 -18.32 -10.17 -9.90
CA LEU A 173 -17.38 -11.11 -9.32
C LEU A 173 -16.70 -11.97 -10.39
N MET A 174 -17.47 -12.45 -11.38
CA MET A 174 -16.93 -13.18 -12.52
C MET A 174 -15.96 -12.32 -13.34
N ALA A 175 -16.31 -11.04 -13.58
CA ALA A 175 -15.46 -10.11 -14.29
C ALA A 175 -14.17 -9.81 -13.51
N ALA A 176 -14.26 -9.59 -12.22
CA ALA A 176 -13.09 -9.34 -11.35
C ALA A 176 -12.13 -10.54 -11.37
N GLN A 177 -12.64 -11.75 -11.27
CA GLN A 177 -11.81 -12.97 -11.34
C GLN A 177 -11.14 -13.12 -12.71
N GLY A 178 -11.89 -12.93 -13.81
CA GLY A 178 -11.32 -13.01 -15.16
C GLY A 178 -10.35 -11.88 -15.53
N TYR A 179 -10.28 -10.83 -14.70
CA TYR A 179 -9.32 -9.74 -14.89
C TYR A 179 -8.02 -9.93 -14.10
N GLN A 180 -8.03 -10.84 -13.11
CA GLN A 180 -6.82 -11.20 -12.34
C GLN A 180 -5.96 -12.27 -13.05
N GLU A 181 -6.51 -13.05 -13.97
CA GLU A 181 -5.80 -14.04 -14.77
C GLU A 181 -5.23 -13.46 -16.08
#